data_9b2aac843093110d7af05be7dcf49d6d
#
_entry.id   9b2aac843093110d7af05be7dcf49d6d
#
_cell.length_a   1.000
_cell.length_b   1.000
_cell.length_c   1.000
_cell.angle_alpha   90.00
_cell.angle_beta   90.00
_cell.angle_gamma   90.00
#
_symmetry.space_group_name_H-M   'P 1'
#
loop_
_entity.id
_entity.type
_entity.pdbx_description
1 polymer ?
#
loop_
_entity_poly.entity_id
_entity_poly.type
_entity_poly.pdbx_seq_one_letter_code
_entity_poly.pdbx_strand_id
1 'polypeptide(L)'
;KLRPLGISTVRDRVCMTATLLVLVPIFEADLPPEIYAYRAGRNAQQAVVEVEEVLFRGHPDVVDADLADYFGSISHADLLKSVARRIVDRRVLHLIKMWLECPVEETDQRGRTRRTTEARDSRRGIPQGSPLSPLLANLYMRRFVLGWKKLGLEQSLGTRLVNYADDLVILCRRGSAENALHHLREIMGKLKLTVNEEKTRICRVPDGEFDFLGYTFGRLYSPETGKARLGYRPSKKSIKRMVERVHALTDRASSWQETTKLVDM
;
A
#
# COMPACT_ATOMS: atom_id res chain seq x y z
N LYS A 1 2.81 -16.56 -1.66
CA LYS A 1 1.97 -16.54 -0.45
C LYS A 1 0.55 -16.17 -0.88
N LEU A 2 -0.41 -17.08 -0.70
CA LEU A 2 -1.83 -16.81 -0.97
C LEU A 2 -2.33 -15.86 0.13
N ARG A 3 -3.01 -14.76 -0.27
CA ARG A 3 -3.67 -13.86 0.67
C ARG A 3 -5.16 -14.21 0.67
N PRO A 4 -5.78 -14.45 1.83
CA PRO A 4 -7.23 -14.69 1.89
C PRO A 4 -7.97 -13.43 1.44
N LEU A 5 -8.90 -13.59 0.50
CA LEU A 5 -9.73 -12.51 -0.01
C LEU A 5 -11.15 -12.67 0.53
N GLY A 6 -11.61 -11.71 1.33
CA GLY A 6 -12.97 -11.69 1.86
C GLY A 6 -13.96 -11.20 0.81
N ILE A 7 -14.91 -12.04 0.42
CA ILE A 7 -15.97 -11.67 -0.50
C ILE A 7 -17.22 -11.32 0.28
N SER A 8 -17.57 -10.03 0.29
CA SER A 8 -18.81 -9.55 0.93
C SER A 8 -20.05 -10.05 0.17
N THR A 9 -21.17 -10.23 0.88
CA THR A 9 -22.46 -10.51 0.23
C THR A 9 -22.81 -9.39 -0.76
N VAL A 10 -23.64 -9.69 -1.76
CA VAL A 10 -24.06 -8.68 -2.76
C VAL A 10 -24.72 -7.48 -2.08
N ARG A 11 -25.58 -7.72 -1.08
CA ARG A 11 -26.23 -6.65 -0.32
C ARG A 11 -25.24 -5.76 0.40
N ASP A 12 -24.31 -6.36 1.13
CA ASP A 12 -23.26 -5.60 1.83
C ASP A 12 -22.39 -4.83 0.86
N ARG A 13 -22.02 -5.44 -0.27
CA ARG A 13 -21.22 -4.78 -1.30
C ARG A 13 -21.91 -3.56 -1.87
N VAL A 14 -23.23 -3.62 -2.14
CA VAL A 14 -24.01 -2.47 -2.60
C VAL A 14 -24.02 -1.38 -1.51
N CYS A 15 -24.32 -1.72 -0.25
CA CYS A 15 -24.34 -0.77 0.85
C CYS A 15 -22.95 -0.15 1.10
N MET A 16 -21.89 -0.96 1.08
CA MET A 16 -20.51 -0.49 1.23
C MET A 16 -20.12 0.46 0.10
N THR A 17 -20.49 0.14 -1.14
CA THR A 17 -20.19 0.99 -2.30
C THR A 17 -20.97 2.30 -2.24
N ALA A 18 -22.25 2.28 -1.89
CA ALA A 18 -23.04 3.49 -1.68
C ALA A 18 -22.43 4.37 -0.59
N THR A 19 -22.02 3.78 0.53
CA THR A 19 -21.32 4.49 1.61
C THR A 19 -19.98 5.05 1.13
N LEU A 20 -19.21 4.30 0.36
CA LEU A 20 -17.94 4.74 -0.21
C LEU A 20 -18.11 5.97 -1.10
N LEU A 21 -19.12 5.99 -1.97
CA LEU A 21 -19.41 7.12 -2.86
C LEU A 21 -19.68 8.43 -2.08
N VAL A 22 -20.26 8.33 -0.90
CA VAL A 22 -20.48 9.48 -0.01
C VAL A 22 -19.19 9.87 0.74
N LEU A 23 -18.42 8.88 1.20
CA LEU A 23 -17.23 9.14 2.04
C LEU A 23 -16.01 9.61 1.25
N VAL A 24 -15.83 9.11 0.00
CA VAL A 24 -14.65 9.44 -0.81
C VAL A 24 -14.46 10.94 -0.99
N PRO A 25 -15.43 11.75 -1.45
CA PRO A 25 -15.21 13.19 -1.64
C PRO A 25 -14.88 13.93 -0.35
N ILE A 26 -15.41 13.46 0.80
CA ILE A 26 -15.15 14.06 2.12
C ILE A 26 -13.70 13.81 2.54
N PHE A 27 -13.23 12.56 2.41
CA PHE A 27 -11.91 12.20 2.89
C PHE A 27 -10.80 12.47 1.87
N GLU A 28 -11.10 12.50 0.57
CA GLU A 28 -10.13 12.85 -0.45
C GLU A 28 -9.51 14.24 -0.20
N ALA A 29 -10.32 15.19 0.25
CA ALA A 29 -9.86 16.53 0.63
C ALA A 29 -8.89 16.53 1.84
N ASP A 30 -8.94 15.49 2.67
CA ASP A 30 -8.11 15.36 3.87
C ASP A 30 -6.86 14.50 3.67
N LEU A 31 -6.81 13.72 2.58
CA LEU A 31 -5.66 12.83 2.33
C LEU A 31 -4.45 13.63 1.89
N PRO A 32 -3.31 13.46 2.56
CA PRO A 32 -2.08 14.16 2.21
C PRO A 32 -1.54 13.71 0.85
N PRO A 33 -0.77 14.57 0.16
CA PRO A 33 -0.26 14.29 -1.17
C PRO A 33 0.71 13.11 -1.24
N GLU A 34 1.30 12.71 -0.15
CA GLU A 34 2.23 11.60 -0.04
C GLU A 34 1.57 10.22 -0.18
N ILE A 35 0.24 10.14 -0.08
CA ILE A 35 -0.54 8.90 -0.23
C ILE A 35 -1.05 8.79 -1.68
N TYR A 36 -0.65 7.73 -2.38
CA TYR A 36 -0.97 7.53 -3.81
C TYR A 36 -2.01 6.44 -4.07
N ALA A 37 -1.98 5.34 -3.32
CA ALA A 37 -2.84 4.19 -3.57
C ALA A 37 -4.33 4.51 -3.39
N TYR A 38 -5.17 3.83 -4.18
CA TYR A 38 -6.63 3.84 -4.02
C TYR A 38 -7.30 5.22 -4.09
N ARG A 39 -6.71 6.15 -4.81
CA ARG A 39 -7.22 7.52 -4.98
C ARG A 39 -7.55 7.82 -6.43
N ALA A 40 -8.64 8.54 -6.66
CA ALA A 40 -8.99 9.01 -7.99
C ALA A 40 -7.91 9.98 -8.52
N GLY A 41 -7.52 9.80 -9.79
CA GLY A 41 -6.49 10.63 -10.42
C GLY A 41 -5.06 10.38 -9.95
N ARG A 42 -4.84 9.38 -9.07
CA ARG A 42 -3.51 8.96 -8.63
C ARG A 42 -3.23 7.51 -8.98
N ASN A 43 -1.98 7.21 -9.32
CA ASN A 43 -1.56 5.88 -9.73
C ASN A 43 -0.12 5.55 -9.30
N ALA A 44 0.28 4.30 -9.52
CA ALA A 44 1.61 3.81 -9.16
C ALA A 44 2.73 4.50 -9.95
N GLN A 45 2.49 4.85 -11.21
CA GLN A 45 3.48 5.54 -12.06
C GLN A 45 3.81 6.92 -11.51
N GLN A 46 2.80 7.67 -11.04
CA GLN A 46 3.03 8.97 -10.41
C GLN A 46 3.86 8.84 -9.12
N ALA A 47 3.63 7.81 -8.31
CA ALA A 47 4.45 7.54 -7.14
C ALA A 47 5.90 7.20 -7.51
N VAL A 48 6.11 6.43 -8.59
CA VAL A 48 7.44 6.09 -9.13
C VAL A 48 8.18 7.34 -9.62
N VAL A 49 7.49 8.22 -10.36
CA VAL A 49 8.05 9.50 -10.84
C VAL A 49 8.41 10.42 -9.67
N GLU A 50 7.54 10.53 -8.66
CA GLU A 50 7.84 11.31 -7.45
C GLU A 50 9.11 10.81 -6.73
N VAL A 51 9.26 9.49 -6.59
CA VAL A 51 10.49 8.90 -6.02
C VAL A 51 11.71 9.29 -6.84
N GLU A 52 11.65 9.18 -8.17
CA GLU A 52 12.76 9.58 -9.06
C GLU A 52 13.12 11.05 -8.90
N GLU A 53 12.13 11.94 -8.93
CA GLU A 53 12.34 13.39 -8.78
C GLU A 53 12.97 13.74 -7.42
N VAL A 54 12.52 13.13 -6.35
CA VAL A 54 13.05 13.37 -5.01
C VAL A 54 14.50 12.88 -4.90
N LEU A 55 14.83 11.73 -5.51
CA LEU A 55 16.22 11.26 -5.61
C LEU A 55 17.10 12.28 -6.35
N PHE A 56 16.63 12.85 -7.48
CA PHE A 56 17.35 13.89 -8.21
C PHE A 56 17.49 15.19 -7.44
N ARG A 57 16.56 15.51 -6.54
CA ARG A 57 16.62 16.66 -5.64
C ARG A 57 17.59 16.48 -4.47
N GLY A 58 18.40 15.41 -4.46
CA GLY A 58 19.47 15.19 -3.48
C GLY A 58 19.06 14.45 -2.21
N HIS A 59 18.12 13.49 -2.34
CA HIS A 59 17.72 12.58 -1.25
C HIS A 59 18.16 11.13 -1.56
N PRO A 60 19.46 10.82 -1.56
CA PRO A 60 19.98 9.54 -2.03
C PRO A 60 19.83 8.40 -1.03
N ASP A 61 19.64 8.69 0.25
CA ASP A 61 19.48 7.69 1.28
C ASP A 61 17.99 7.35 1.40
N VAL A 62 17.63 6.09 1.22
CA VAL A 62 16.23 5.63 1.14
C VAL A 62 15.96 4.59 2.21
N VAL A 63 14.96 4.82 3.03
CA VAL A 63 14.37 3.80 3.89
C VAL A 63 13.24 3.14 3.11
N ASP A 64 13.47 1.89 2.67
CA ASP A 64 12.49 1.02 2.04
C ASP A 64 11.81 0.22 3.15
N ALA A 65 10.58 0.56 3.47
CA ALA A 65 9.86 0.04 4.64
C ALA A 65 8.70 -0.86 4.24
N ASP A 66 8.69 -2.08 4.77
CA ASP A 66 7.60 -3.06 4.64
C ASP A 66 6.83 -3.15 5.96
N LEU A 67 5.51 -3.11 5.91
CA LEU A 67 4.66 -3.27 7.08
C LEU A 67 4.19 -4.72 7.19
N ALA A 68 4.37 -5.32 8.37
CA ALA A 68 3.88 -6.66 8.64
C ALA A 68 2.36 -6.62 8.80
N ASP A 69 1.67 -7.36 7.90
CA ASP A 69 0.20 -7.52 7.92
C ASP A 69 -0.55 -6.19 8.16
N TYR A 70 -0.28 -5.20 7.31
CA TYR A 70 -0.84 -3.85 7.47
C TYR A 70 -2.35 -3.87 7.67
N PHE A 71 -3.09 -4.54 6.76
CA PHE A 71 -4.55 -4.60 6.80
C PHE A 71 -5.08 -5.33 8.04
N GLY A 72 -4.44 -6.42 8.46
CA GLY A 72 -4.83 -7.18 9.66
C GLY A 72 -4.49 -6.49 10.98
N SER A 73 -3.55 -5.54 10.97
CA SER A 73 -3.08 -4.85 12.17
C SER A 73 -3.88 -3.60 12.54
N ILE A 74 -4.69 -3.06 11.63
CA ILE A 74 -5.41 -1.79 11.81
C ILE A 74 -6.39 -1.88 13.00
N SER A 75 -6.19 -1.06 14.03
CA SER A 75 -7.06 -0.97 15.20
C SER A 75 -8.41 -0.36 14.86
N HIS A 76 -9.53 -1.08 15.13
CA HIS A 76 -10.89 -0.60 14.87
C HIS A 76 -11.19 0.70 15.63
N ALA A 77 -10.82 0.77 16.91
CA ALA A 77 -11.06 1.95 17.73
C ALA A 77 -10.36 3.20 17.18
N ASP A 78 -9.09 3.05 16.78
CA ASP A 78 -8.30 4.17 16.27
C ASP A 78 -8.72 4.57 14.85
N LEU A 79 -9.15 3.61 14.04
CA LEU A 79 -9.71 3.85 12.72
C LEU A 79 -11.04 4.60 12.82
N LEU A 80 -11.97 4.12 13.65
CA LEU A 80 -13.27 4.78 13.86
C LEU A 80 -13.12 6.19 14.42
N LYS A 81 -12.15 6.44 15.31
CA LYS A 81 -11.81 7.82 15.73
C LYS A 81 -11.36 8.69 14.56
N SER A 82 -10.63 8.13 13.60
CA SER A 82 -10.20 8.86 12.40
C SER A 82 -11.38 9.20 11.50
N VAL A 83 -12.31 8.26 11.31
CA VAL A 83 -13.55 8.49 10.55
C VAL A 83 -14.44 9.51 11.24
N ALA A 84 -14.61 9.41 12.57
CA ALA A 84 -15.47 10.28 13.37
C ALA A 84 -15.03 11.76 13.40
N ARG A 85 -13.81 12.08 12.95
CA ARG A 85 -13.38 13.47 12.80
C ARG A 85 -14.15 14.25 11.74
N ARG A 86 -14.73 13.56 10.76
CA ARG A 86 -15.50 14.14 9.66
C ARG A 86 -16.95 13.66 9.62
N ILE A 87 -17.19 12.46 10.09
CA ILE A 87 -18.50 11.81 10.03
C ILE A 87 -19.07 11.77 11.45
N VAL A 88 -20.03 12.64 11.73
CA VAL A 88 -20.73 12.71 13.02
C VAL A 88 -21.96 11.82 13.09
N ASP A 89 -22.45 11.32 11.95
CA ASP A 89 -23.60 10.42 11.90
C ASP A 89 -23.24 9.07 12.54
N ARG A 90 -23.87 8.82 13.68
CA ARG A 90 -23.68 7.59 14.46
C ARG A 90 -24.10 6.33 13.70
N ARG A 91 -25.08 6.44 12.78
CA ARG A 91 -25.57 5.30 11.98
C ARG A 91 -24.50 4.87 10.98
N VAL A 92 -23.87 5.83 10.30
CA VAL A 92 -22.74 5.55 9.38
C VAL A 92 -21.56 4.93 10.12
N LEU A 93 -21.20 5.51 11.29
CA LEU A 93 -20.12 4.94 12.12
C LEU A 93 -20.46 3.52 12.59
N HIS A 94 -21.71 3.25 12.94
CA HIS A 94 -22.18 1.92 13.33
C HIS A 94 -22.12 0.92 12.16
N LEU A 95 -22.52 1.32 10.97
CA LEU A 95 -22.41 0.49 9.76
C LEU A 95 -20.96 0.10 9.49
N ILE A 96 -20.04 1.07 9.52
CA ILE A 96 -18.62 0.80 9.32
C ILE A 96 -18.13 -0.18 10.40
N LYS A 97 -18.49 0.03 11.66
CA LYS A 97 -18.13 -0.88 12.76
C LYS A 97 -18.65 -2.29 12.51
N MET A 98 -19.93 -2.44 12.13
CA MET A 98 -20.52 -3.76 11.81
C MET A 98 -19.73 -4.49 10.73
N TRP A 99 -19.31 -3.80 9.66
CA TRP A 99 -18.54 -4.42 8.59
C TRP A 99 -17.12 -4.79 9.02
N LEU A 100 -16.49 -4.01 9.91
CA LEU A 100 -15.19 -4.36 10.49
C LEU A 100 -15.26 -5.59 11.39
N GLU A 101 -16.36 -5.78 12.10
CA GLU A 101 -16.59 -6.88 13.05
C GLU A 101 -17.33 -8.07 12.42
N CYS A 102 -17.61 -8.00 11.11
CA CYS A 102 -18.35 -9.05 10.42
C CYS A 102 -17.59 -10.38 10.46
N PRO A 103 -18.25 -11.48 10.87
CA PRO A 103 -17.64 -12.80 10.82
C PRO A 103 -17.27 -13.20 9.39
N VAL A 104 -16.16 -13.91 9.24
CA VAL A 104 -15.73 -14.48 7.95
C VAL A 104 -16.04 -15.97 7.94
N GLU A 105 -16.62 -16.45 6.86
CA GLU A 105 -16.86 -17.87 6.62
C GLU A 105 -15.85 -18.38 5.58
N GLU A 106 -15.10 -19.39 5.96
CA GLU A 106 -14.13 -20.08 5.11
C GLU A 106 -14.63 -21.48 4.82
N THR A 107 -14.69 -21.85 3.54
CA THR A 107 -15.05 -23.20 3.12
C THR A 107 -13.79 -23.93 2.65
N ASP A 108 -13.48 -25.06 3.28
CA ASP A 108 -12.34 -25.89 2.90
C ASP A 108 -12.62 -26.67 1.58
N GLN A 109 -11.57 -27.31 1.06
CA GLN A 109 -11.69 -28.13 -0.18
C GLN A 109 -12.68 -29.30 -0.05
N ARG A 110 -13.07 -29.66 1.17
CA ARG A 110 -14.04 -30.72 1.47
C ARG A 110 -15.47 -30.20 1.70
N GLY A 111 -15.70 -28.89 1.47
CA GLY A 111 -17.00 -28.25 1.64
C GLY A 111 -17.37 -27.97 3.11
N ARG A 112 -16.44 -28.09 4.06
CA ARG A 112 -16.71 -27.77 5.47
C ARG A 112 -16.55 -26.28 5.69
N THR A 113 -17.58 -25.65 6.23
CA THR A 113 -17.57 -24.22 6.53
C THR A 113 -17.13 -23.98 7.96
N ARG A 114 -16.13 -23.13 8.12
CA ARG A 114 -15.66 -22.60 9.41
C ARG A 114 -15.97 -21.11 9.48
N ARG A 115 -16.62 -20.69 10.54
CA ARG A 115 -16.89 -19.27 10.83
C ARG A 115 -15.87 -18.76 11.84
N THR A 116 -15.21 -17.64 11.51
CA THR A 116 -14.27 -16.97 12.40
C THR A 116 -14.76 -15.57 12.77
N THR A 117 -14.55 -15.19 14.02
CA THR A 117 -14.86 -13.86 14.57
C THR A 117 -13.58 -13.11 14.97
N GLU A 118 -12.44 -13.52 14.45
CA GLU A 118 -11.12 -13.02 14.84
C GLU A 118 -11.01 -11.49 14.80
N ALA A 119 -11.50 -10.85 13.73
CA ALA A 119 -11.47 -9.39 13.59
C ALA A 119 -12.28 -8.68 14.68
N ARG A 120 -13.44 -9.25 15.09
CA ARG A 120 -14.28 -8.74 16.17
C ARG A 120 -13.59 -8.93 17.53
N ASP A 121 -13.04 -10.11 17.77
CA ASP A 121 -12.51 -10.51 19.07
C ASP A 121 -11.15 -9.81 19.35
N SER A 122 -10.30 -9.67 18.33
CA SER A 122 -9.05 -8.90 18.39
C SER A 122 -9.27 -7.38 18.32
N ARG A 123 -10.42 -6.93 17.83
CA ARG A 123 -10.75 -5.53 17.52
C ARG A 123 -9.75 -4.88 16.55
N ARG A 124 -9.25 -5.67 15.61
CA ARG A 124 -8.27 -5.29 14.60
C ARG A 124 -8.60 -5.91 13.25
N GLY A 125 -8.02 -5.33 12.24
CA GLY A 125 -8.11 -5.82 10.87
C GLY A 125 -9.24 -5.21 10.07
N ILE A 126 -8.95 -4.97 8.80
CA ILE A 126 -9.93 -4.59 7.79
C ILE A 126 -9.96 -5.67 6.70
N PRO A 127 -11.14 -6.10 6.27
CA PRO A 127 -11.26 -7.23 5.35
C PRO A 127 -10.66 -6.89 3.98
N GLN A 128 -9.72 -7.71 3.51
CA GLN A 128 -9.18 -7.58 2.15
C GLN A 128 -10.26 -8.05 1.15
N GLY A 129 -10.64 -7.18 0.20
CA GLY A 129 -11.70 -7.41 -0.78
C GLY A 129 -13.01 -6.65 -0.51
N SER A 130 -13.14 -5.98 0.62
CA SER A 130 -14.24 -5.04 0.86
C SER A 130 -14.05 -3.74 0.06
N PRO A 131 -15.12 -3.17 -0.54
CA PRO A 131 -15.04 -1.89 -1.24
C PRO A 131 -14.53 -0.72 -0.39
N LEU A 132 -14.80 -0.74 0.93
CA LEU A 132 -14.39 0.33 1.85
C LEU A 132 -12.95 0.22 2.33
N SER A 133 -12.36 -0.98 2.33
CA SER A 133 -11.05 -1.22 2.93
C SER A 133 -9.92 -0.35 2.35
N PRO A 134 -9.87 -0.05 1.05
CA PRO A 134 -8.87 0.87 0.51
C PRO A 134 -8.92 2.28 1.12
N LEU A 135 -10.11 2.86 1.24
CA LEU A 135 -10.29 4.16 1.87
C LEU A 135 -9.91 4.12 3.35
N LEU A 136 -10.36 3.10 4.08
CA LEU A 136 -10.06 2.94 5.51
C LEU A 136 -8.57 2.75 5.78
N ALA A 137 -7.87 2.00 4.91
CA ALA A 137 -6.41 1.87 4.96
C ALA A 137 -5.73 3.23 4.79
N ASN A 138 -6.10 4.00 3.77
CA ASN A 138 -5.55 5.35 3.56
C ASN A 138 -5.80 6.27 4.75
N LEU A 139 -6.99 6.23 5.36
CA LEU A 139 -7.31 7.02 6.55
C LEU A 139 -6.45 6.63 7.75
N TYR A 140 -6.06 5.37 7.86
CA TYR A 140 -5.15 4.93 8.92
C TYR A 140 -3.72 5.37 8.64
N MET A 141 -3.21 5.20 7.41
CA MET A 141 -1.88 5.65 7.00
C MET A 141 -1.73 7.19 7.07
N ARG A 142 -2.80 7.93 6.82
CA ARG A 142 -2.85 9.38 7.01
C ARG A 142 -2.36 9.80 8.41
N ARG A 143 -2.63 9.00 9.44
CA ARG A 143 -2.18 9.29 10.81
C ARG A 143 -0.65 9.27 10.91
N PHE A 144 -0.01 8.35 10.22
CA PHE A 144 1.45 8.27 10.12
C PHE A 144 2.01 9.53 9.45
N VAL A 145 1.50 9.84 8.24
CA VAL A 145 1.99 11.00 7.47
C VAL A 145 1.80 12.31 8.23
N LEU A 146 0.63 12.51 8.84
CA LEU A 146 0.39 13.71 9.65
C LEU A 146 1.23 13.75 10.94
N GLY A 147 1.49 12.60 11.56
CA GLY A 147 2.41 12.49 12.69
C GLY A 147 3.81 12.90 12.32
N TRP A 148 4.32 12.41 11.16
CA TRP A 148 5.61 12.76 10.61
C TRP A 148 5.76 14.27 10.39
N LYS A 149 4.76 14.88 9.74
CA LYS A 149 4.72 16.33 9.50
C LYS A 149 4.63 17.14 10.80
N LYS A 150 3.80 16.71 11.74
CA LYS A 150 3.62 17.38 13.03
C LYS A 150 4.90 17.40 13.87
N LEU A 151 5.71 16.37 13.77
CA LEU A 151 7.03 16.30 14.43
C LEU A 151 8.12 17.09 13.68
N GLY A 152 7.79 17.71 12.55
CA GLY A 152 8.73 18.48 11.74
C GLY A 152 9.85 17.64 11.10
N LEU A 153 9.66 16.32 10.95
CA LEU A 153 10.70 15.40 10.47
C LEU A 153 11.06 15.62 9.01
N GLU A 154 10.13 16.16 8.20
CA GLU A 154 10.44 16.55 6.82
C GLU A 154 11.51 17.63 6.74
N GLN A 155 11.45 18.61 7.65
CA GLN A 155 12.40 19.73 7.70
C GLN A 155 13.66 19.35 8.47
N SER A 156 13.52 18.76 9.66
CA SER A 156 14.66 18.48 10.55
C SER A 156 15.60 17.41 10.01
N LEU A 157 15.07 16.39 9.35
CA LEU A 157 15.86 15.30 8.74
C LEU A 157 16.01 15.46 7.23
N GLY A 158 15.36 16.45 6.63
CA GLY A 158 15.34 16.62 5.17
C GLY A 158 14.76 15.40 4.48
N THR A 159 13.57 14.96 4.90
CA THR A 159 12.94 13.74 4.37
C THR A 159 11.73 14.03 3.49
N ARG A 160 11.40 13.08 2.60
CA ARG A 160 10.18 13.05 1.81
C ARG A 160 9.56 11.66 1.89
N LEU A 161 8.24 11.61 2.05
CA LEU A 161 7.49 10.37 2.12
C LEU A 161 6.80 10.08 0.80
N VAL A 162 6.82 8.83 0.36
CA VAL A 162 5.97 8.32 -0.73
C VAL A 162 5.35 7.02 -0.25
N ASN A 163 4.01 6.99 -0.18
CA ASN A 163 3.26 5.82 0.28
C ASN A 163 2.30 5.30 -0.79
N TYR A 164 2.31 4.01 -0.98
CA TYR A 164 1.36 3.30 -1.82
C TYR A 164 0.82 2.06 -1.09
N ALA A 165 -0.32 2.17 -0.43
CA ALA A 165 -0.91 1.15 0.44
C ALA A 165 0.03 0.74 1.60
N ASP A 166 0.51 -0.51 1.59
CA ASP A 166 1.47 -1.06 2.54
C ASP A 166 2.94 -0.78 2.16
N ASP A 167 3.20 -0.38 0.92
CA ASP A 167 4.53 0.03 0.47
C ASP A 167 4.83 1.49 0.88
N LEU A 168 5.90 1.70 1.60
CA LEU A 168 6.32 3.02 2.09
C LEU A 168 7.81 3.23 1.85
N VAL A 169 8.16 4.32 1.20
CA VAL A 169 9.55 4.79 1.10
C VAL A 169 9.72 6.16 1.73
N ILE A 170 10.82 6.32 2.47
CA ILE A 170 11.25 7.60 3.04
C ILE A 170 12.57 7.96 2.38
N LEU A 171 12.54 8.98 1.55
CA LEU A 171 13.72 9.49 0.89
C LEU A 171 14.36 10.56 1.77
N CYS A 172 15.64 10.41 2.07
CA CYS A 172 16.37 11.20 3.06
C CYS A 172 17.57 11.91 2.43
N ARG A 173 17.93 13.06 2.96
CA ARG A 173 19.24 13.62 2.69
C ARG A 173 20.32 12.70 3.26
N ARG A 174 21.52 12.78 2.69
CA ARG A 174 22.65 11.91 3.06
C ARG A 174 22.91 11.95 4.58
N GLY A 175 22.94 10.74 5.19
CA GLY A 175 23.21 10.56 6.61
C GLY A 175 22.00 10.65 7.54
N SER A 176 20.78 10.92 7.03
CA SER A 176 19.58 11.04 7.87
C SER A 176 18.73 9.76 7.93
N ALA A 177 19.04 8.73 7.15
CA ALA A 177 18.18 7.54 7.00
C ALA A 177 18.03 6.73 8.30
N GLU A 178 19.08 6.59 9.11
CA GLU A 178 19.02 5.87 10.39
C GLU A 178 18.06 6.56 11.37
N ASN A 179 18.14 7.89 11.47
CA ASN A 179 17.23 8.67 12.29
C ASN A 179 15.79 8.59 11.75
N ALA A 180 15.62 8.62 10.44
CA ALA A 180 14.32 8.46 9.81
C ALA A 180 13.71 7.07 10.11
N LEU A 181 14.51 6.01 10.04
CA LEU A 181 14.07 4.65 10.38
C LEU A 181 13.70 4.53 11.87
N HIS A 182 14.46 5.18 12.76
CA HIS A 182 14.15 5.22 14.18
C HIS A 182 12.77 5.85 14.43
N HIS A 183 12.52 7.05 13.88
CA HIS A 183 11.23 7.72 14.02
C HIS A 183 10.08 6.99 13.33
N LEU A 184 10.34 6.29 12.20
CA LEU A 184 9.36 5.41 11.58
C LEU A 184 8.87 4.35 12.59
N ARG A 185 9.81 3.63 13.22
CA ARG A 185 9.50 2.61 14.23
C ARG A 185 8.69 3.16 15.41
N GLU A 186 9.09 4.32 15.92
CA GLU A 186 8.37 4.97 17.03
C GLU A 186 6.93 5.31 16.66
N ILE A 187 6.71 5.93 15.50
CA ILE A 187 5.37 6.36 15.07
C ILE A 187 4.53 5.14 14.74
N MET A 188 5.08 4.13 14.03
CA MET A 188 4.36 2.90 13.72
C MET A 188 3.98 2.14 15.00
N GLY A 189 4.87 2.06 15.99
CA GLY A 189 4.56 1.48 17.29
C GLY A 189 3.40 2.20 18.01
N LYS A 190 3.37 3.54 18.00
CA LYS A 190 2.25 4.33 18.53
C LYS A 190 0.93 4.07 17.78
N LEU A 191 1.01 3.76 16.49
CA LEU A 191 -0.12 3.37 15.67
C LEU A 191 -0.47 1.88 15.78
N LYS A 192 0.25 1.12 16.59
CA LYS A 192 0.07 -0.34 16.75
C LYS A 192 0.30 -1.12 15.45
N LEU A 193 1.12 -0.57 14.56
CA LEU A 193 1.59 -1.21 13.35
C LEU A 193 2.99 -1.75 13.57
N THR A 194 3.29 -2.87 12.92
CA THR A 194 4.60 -3.53 13.04
C THR A 194 5.39 -3.35 11.74
N VAL A 195 6.60 -2.83 11.86
CA VAL A 195 7.57 -2.79 10.76
C VAL A 195 8.16 -4.18 10.58
N ASN A 196 8.24 -4.66 9.37
CA ASN A 196 8.89 -5.94 9.05
C ASN A 196 10.40 -5.71 8.96
N GLU A 197 11.11 -6.05 10.03
CA GLU A 197 12.55 -5.79 10.14
C GLU A 197 13.39 -6.60 9.12
N GLU A 198 12.92 -7.77 8.71
CA GLU A 198 13.65 -8.59 7.71
C GLU A 198 13.62 -8.00 6.30
N LYS A 199 12.59 -7.22 6.00
CA LYS A 199 12.40 -6.63 4.67
C LYS A 199 12.69 -5.13 4.64
N THR A 200 12.59 -4.46 5.78
CA THR A 200 12.90 -3.03 5.88
C THR A 200 14.41 -2.83 5.83
N ARG A 201 14.84 -1.96 4.94
CA ARG A 201 16.26 -1.72 4.72
C ARG A 201 16.54 -0.27 4.38
N ILE A 202 17.77 0.15 4.68
CA ILE A 202 18.30 1.42 4.20
C ILE A 202 19.12 1.14 2.94
N CYS A 203 18.84 1.88 1.89
CA CYS A 203 19.57 1.82 0.63
C CYS A 203 20.15 3.19 0.30
N ARG A 204 21.40 3.24 -0.15
CA ARG A 204 22.02 4.46 -0.65
C ARG A 204 22.17 4.40 -2.16
N VAL A 205 21.42 5.23 -2.85
CA VAL A 205 21.45 5.33 -4.31
C VAL A 205 22.50 6.37 -4.72
N PRO A 206 23.30 6.18 -5.74
CA PRO A 206 23.26 5.11 -6.75
C PRO A 206 24.13 3.89 -6.45
N ASP A 207 24.79 3.79 -5.27
CA ASP A 207 25.70 2.69 -4.95
C ASP A 207 24.94 1.40 -4.62
N GLY A 208 23.72 1.51 -4.09
CA GLY A 208 22.77 0.43 -3.90
C GLY A 208 21.53 0.60 -4.77
N GLU A 209 20.67 -0.41 -4.76
CA GLU A 209 19.41 -0.45 -5.49
C GLU A 209 18.26 -0.86 -4.55
N PHE A 210 17.06 -0.33 -4.79
CA PHE A 210 15.84 -0.77 -4.11
C PHE A 210 14.68 -0.93 -5.08
N ASP A 211 13.74 -1.79 -4.72
CA ASP A 211 12.54 -2.06 -5.52
C ASP A 211 11.35 -1.31 -4.93
N PHE A 212 10.61 -0.59 -5.77
CA PHE A 212 9.36 0.06 -5.39
C PHE A 212 8.34 -0.06 -6.52
N LEU A 213 7.14 -0.53 -6.20
CA LEU A 213 6.01 -0.68 -7.13
C LEU A 213 6.36 -1.39 -8.44
N GLY A 214 7.23 -2.39 -8.37
CA GLY A 214 7.61 -3.19 -9.54
C GLY A 214 8.73 -2.59 -10.38
N TYR A 215 9.36 -1.53 -9.93
CA TYR A 215 10.55 -0.92 -10.52
C TYR A 215 11.73 -1.00 -9.57
N THR A 216 12.93 -1.14 -10.13
CA THR A 216 14.21 -1.06 -9.41
C THR A 216 14.84 0.29 -9.68
N PHE A 217 15.10 1.04 -8.61
CA PHE A 217 15.81 2.33 -8.63
C PHE A 217 17.28 2.12 -8.34
N GLY A 218 18.16 2.78 -9.13
CA GLY A 218 19.59 2.63 -8.97
C GLY A 218 20.38 3.26 -10.10
N ARG A 219 21.62 2.79 -10.25
CA ARG A 219 22.52 3.22 -11.32
C ARG A 219 22.11 2.58 -12.65
N LEU A 220 21.90 3.42 -13.65
CA LEU A 220 21.72 3.03 -15.05
C LEU A 220 22.88 3.55 -15.88
N TYR A 221 23.11 2.93 -17.02
CA TYR A 221 24.09 3.38 -18.00
C TYR A 221 23.39 3.78 -19.29
N SER A 222 23.75 4.94 -19.83
CA SER A 222 23.25 5.39 -21.12
C SER A 222 23.74 4.44 -22.23
N PRO A 223 22.85 3.89 -23.07
CA PRO A 223 23.27 3.04 -24.18
C PRO A 223 24.16 3.76 -25.20
N GLU A 224 23.98 5.08 -25.34
CA GLU A 224 24.70 5.89 -26.32
C GLU A 224 26.07 6.35 -25.82
N THR A 225 26.15 6.77 -24.55
CA THR A 225 27.36 7.42 -24.00
C THR A 225 28.11 6.57 -22.99
N GLY A 226 27.56 5.43 -22.55
CA GLY A 226 28.11 4.60 -21.48
C GLY A 226 28.16 5.28 -20.10
N LYS A 227 27.70 6.55 -19.98
CA LYS A 227 27.75 7.30 -18.74
C LYS A 227 26.73 6.78 -17.73
N ALA A 228 27.15 6.67 -16.48
CA ALA A 228 26.28 6.33 -15.38
C ALA A 228 25.30 7.48 -15.11
N ARG A 229 24.03 7.12 -14.91
CA ARG A 229 22.95 8.02 -14.45
C ARG A 229 22.11 7.35 -13.40
N LEU A 230 21.49 8.12 -12.54
CA LEU A 230 20.42 7.66 -11.69
C LEU A 230 19.15 7.44 -12.54
N GLY A 231 18.31 6.47 -12.17
CA GLY A 231 17.02 6.24 -12.83
C GLY A 231 16.37 4.96 -12.30
N TYR A 232 15.33 4.53 -12.99
CA TYR A 232 14.61 3.30 -12.67
C TYR A 232 14.41 2.43 -13.91
N ARG A 233 14.23 1.14 -13.68
CA ARG A 233 13.93 0.12 -14.68
C ARG A 233 12.90 -0.87 -14.12
N PRO A 234 12.16 -1.63 -14.95
CA PRO A 234 11.33 -2.71 -14.44
C PRO A 234 12.15 -3.67 -13.57
N SER A 235 11.60 -4.05 -12.42
CA SER A 235 12.28 -4.97 -11.51
C SER A 235 12.41 -6.36 -12.15
N LYS A 236 13.42 -7.13 -11.74
CA LYS A 236 13.61 -8.52 -12.18
C LYS A 236 12.36 -9.35 -11.96
N LYS A 237 11.64 -9.11 -10.84
CA LYS A 237 10.38 -9.77 -10.51
C LYS A 237 9.26 -9.42 -11.49
N SER A 238 9.17 -8.16 -11.91
CA SER A 238 8.18 -7.70 -12.90
C SER A 238 8.45 -8.31 -14.27
N ILE A 239 9.72 -8.30 -14.71
CA ILE A 239 10.12 -8.90 -15.97
C ILE A 239 9.83 -10.42 -15.96
N LYS A 240 10.23 -11.13 -14.89
CA LYS A 240 9.96 -12.56 -14.76
C LYS A 240 8.46 -12.87 -14.86
N ARG A 241 7.62 -12.10 -14.15
CA ARG A 241 6.17 -12.27 -14.19
C ARG A 241 5.57 -12.01 -15.57
N MET A 242 6.09 -11.01 -16.30
CA MET A 242 5.70 -10.73 -17.67
C MET A 242 6.06 -11.92 -18.58
N VAL A 243 7.29 -12.43 -18.51
CA VAL A 243 7.73 -13.59 -19.29
C VAL A 243 6.91 -14.82 -18.99
N GLU A 244 6.66 -15.12 -17.69
CA GLU A 244 5.78 -16.23 -17.28
C GLU A 244 4.37 -16.09 -17.85
N ARG A 245 3.82 -14.86 -17.87
CA ARG A 245 2.50 -14.62 -18.44
C ARG A 245 2.49 -14.79 -19.97
N VAL A 246 3.51 -14.30 -20.67
CA VAL A 246 3.65 -14.51 -22.12
C VAL A 246 3.74 -16.02 -22.42
N HIS A 247 4.58 -16.76 -21.71
CA HIS A 247 4.69 -18.20 -21.90
C HIS A 247 3.37 -18.91 -21.66
N ALA A 248 2.64 -18.57 -20.60
CA ALA A 248 1.33 -19.17 -20.31
C ALA A 248 0.28 -18.90 -21.40
N LEU A 249 0.33 -17.72 -22.06
CA LEU A 249 -0.58 -17.36 -23.15
C LEU A 249 -0.19 -17.98 -24.50
N THR A 250 1.12 -18.21 -24.71
CA THR A 250 1.67 -18.73 -25.97
C THR A 250 2.06 -20.21 -25.90
N ASP A 251 1.66 -20.93 -24.84
CA ASP A 251 1.92 -22.36 -24.72
C ASP A 251 1.23 -23.13 -25.85
N ARG A 252 1.91 -24.18 -26.35
CA ARG A 252 1.37 -25.07 -27.39
C ARG A 252 -0.01 -25.67 -27.02
N ALA A 253 -0.23 -25.91 -25.74
CA ALA A 253 -1.52 -26.36 -25.22
C ALA A 253 -2.67 -25.35 -25.46
N SER A 254 -2.36 -24.08 -25.67
CA SER A 254 -3.33 -23.00 -25.92
C SER A 254 -3.50 -22.69 -27.42
N SER A 255 -2.69 -23.30 -28.31
CA SER A 255 -2.65 -22.97 -29.74
C SER A 255 -3.94 -23.30 -30.52
N TRP A 256 -4.83 -24.09 -29.93
CA TRP A 256 -6.17 -24.42 -30.47
C TRP A 256 -7.25 -23.39 -30.12
N GLN A 257 -6.96 -22.41 -29.25
CA GLN A 257 -7.87 -21.35 -28.88
C GLN A 257 -7.88 -20.24 -29.95
N GLU A 258 -9.05 -19.66 -30.19
CA GLU A 258 -9.19 -18.52 -31.11
C GLU A 258 -8.34 -17.34 -30.62
N THR A 259 -7.63 -16.69 -31.55
CA THR A 259 -6.69 -15.59 -31.23
C THR A 259 -7.37 -14.46 -30.45
N THR A 260 -8.63 -14.17 -30.75
CA THR A 260 -9.45 -13.18 -30.04
C THR A 260 -9.60 -13.51 -28.54
N LYS A 261 -9.81 -14.77 -28.19
CA LYS A 261 -9.92 -15.19 -26.77
C LYS A 261 -8.59 -15.13 -26.02
N LEU A 262 -7.47 -15.27 -26.73
CA LEU A 262 -6.11 -15.13 -26.12
C LEU A 262 -5.73 -13.67 -25.86
N VAL A 263 -6.25 -12.74 -26.66
CA VAL A 263 -5.98 -11.30 -26.52
C VAL A 263 -6.81 -10.66 -25.40
N ASP A 264 -8.00 -11.19 -25.13
CA ASP A 264 -8.92 -10.69 -24.10
C ASP A 264 -8.67 -11.27 -22.69
N MET A 265 -7.68 -12.15 -22.53
CA MET A 265 -7.25 -12.74 -21.24
C MET A 265 -6.08 -11.97 -20.64
#